data_3f887a3783adf240c4b649f74e08340d
#
_entry.id   3f887a3783adf240c4b649f74e08340d
#
_cell.length_a   1.000
_cell.length_b   1.000
_cell.length_c   1.000
_cell.angle_alpha   90.00
_cell.angle_beta   90.00
_cell.angle_gamma   90.00
#
_symmetry.space_group_name_H-M   'P 1'
#
loop_
_entity.id
_entity.type
_entity.pdbx_description
1 polymer ?
#
loop_
_entity_poly.entity_id
_entity_poly.type
_entity_poly.pdbx_seq_one_letter_code
_entity_poly.pdbx_strand_id
1 'polypeptide(L)'
;MNSHLIYPTIEDAIGKTPLVALQRIGAADNAKRGNVILGKLEGNNPAGSVKDRPALSMIQRAQERGDIKPGDTLIEATSGNTGIALAMAAAIKGYRMVLIMPEDLSIERAQTMKAFGAELILTPKSGGMEYARDLAERMQAEGKGRMLDQFANEDNPRIHYETTGPELWEQTQGRITHFVSAMGTTGTITGVSRFLKEKNPAIRIIGAQPSEGSRIPGIRKWPQEYLPKIYDASNVDELVYVSQDDAEDMCRRLAREEGIFAGISAAGACWVAMQIAQQVENATIAFIVCDRGDRYLSTGVFPA
;
A
#
# COMPACT_ATOMS: atom_id res chain seq x y z
N MET A 1 -2.12 19.60 -18.93
CA MET A 1 -2.25 20.39 -17.68
C MET A 1 -3.27 21.49 -17.92
N ASN A 2 -4.38 21.48 -17.17
CA ASN A 2 -5.35 22.60 -17.25
C ASN A 2 -4.73 23.81 -16.55
N SER A 3 -4.16 24.74 -17.34
CA SER A 3 -3.48 25.96 -16.86
C SER A 3 -4.39 27.01 -16.19
N HIS A 4 -5.63 26.63 -15.84
CA HIS A 4 -6.65 27.59 -15.37
C HIS A 4 -7.16 27.35 -13.94
N LEU A 5 -6.71 26.29 -13.24
CA LEU A 5 -7.11 26.08 -11.87
C LEU A 5 -6.08 26.71 -10.91
N ILE A 6 -6.49 27.79 -10.26
CA ILE A 6 -5.70 28.46 -9.21
C ILE A 6 -5.67 27.61 -7.91
N TYR A 7 -6.63 26.72 -7.75
CA TYR A 7 -6.80 25.90 -6.55
C TYR A 7 -6.42 24.45 -6.82
N PRO A 8 -5.87 23.75 -5.81
CA PRO A 8 -5.55 22.34 -5.94
C PRO A 8 -6.79 21.49 -6.20
N THR A 9 -6.60 20.39 -6.92
CA THR A 9 -7.62 19.38 -7.18
C THR A 9 -7.43 18.19 -6.23
N ILE A 10 -8.34 17.20 -6.29
CA ILE A 10 -8.21 16.00 -5.45
C ILE A 10 -6.94 15.19 -5.76
N GLU A 11 -6.40 15.28 -6.97
CA GLU A 11 -5.11 14.66 -7.34
C GLU A 11 -3.96 15.21 -6.52
N ASP A 12 -3.96 16.52 -6.25
CA ASP A 12 -2.93 17.22 -5.50
C ASP A 12 -2.93 16.87 -4.00
N ALA A 13 -4.02 16.28 -3.53
CA ALA A 13 -4.16 15.78 -2.16
C ALA A 13 -3.57 14.36 -1.97
N ILE A 14 -3.16 13.69 -3.07
CA ILE A 14 -2.49 12.40 -2.99
C ILE A 14 -1.02 12.62 -2.63
N GLY A 15 -0.55 11.91 -1.61
CA GLY A 15 0.80 12.12 -1.07
C GLY A 15 0.86 13.18 0.02
N LYS A 16 2.07 13.62 0.34
CA LYS A 16 2.37 14.57 1.46
C LYS A 16 1.72 14.15 2.77
N THR A 17 1.62 12.84 2.98
CA THR A 17 0.97 12.25 4.14
C THR A 17 1.77 12.53 5.42
N PRO A 18 1.11 12.64 6.59
CA PRO A 18 1.80 12.87 7.85
C PRO A 18 2.75 11.73 8.22
N LEU A 19 3.84 12.07 8.90
CA LEU A 19 4.71 11.15 9.61
C LEU A 19 4.58 11.46 11.10
N VAL A 20 4.17 10.48 11.91
CA VAL A 20 3.88 10.67 13.35
C VAL A 20 4.68 9.72 14.22
N ALA A 21 5.14 10.19 15.39
CA ALA A 21 5.85 9.35 16.33
C ALA A 21 4.87 8.57 17.21
N LEU A 22 5.16 7.29 17.47
CA LEU A 22 4.48 6.53 18.51
C LEU A 22 4.93 7.03 19.88
N GLN A 23 3.97 7.23 20.79
CA GLN A 23 4.23 7.83 22.09
C GLN A 23 4.08 6.86 23.27
N ARG A 24 3.35 5.76 23.10
CA ARG A 24 2.99 4.84 24.18
C ARG A 24 3.44 3.41 23.93
N ILE A 25 3.26 2.90 22.70
CA ILE A 25 3.68 1.53 22.35
C ILE A 25 5.20 1.42 22.46
N GLY A 26 5.68 0.64 23.42
CA GLY A 26 7.12 0.45 23.68
C GLY A 26 7.88 1.67 24.16
N ALA A 27 7.20 2.71 24.65
CA ALA A 27 7.80 4.01 24.98
C ALA A 27 8.99 3.91 25.94
N ALA A 28 8.86 3.12 27.03
CA ALA A 28 9.91 3.00 28.05
C ALA A 28 11.20 2.35 27.49
N ASP A 29 11.06 1.29 26.69
CA ASP A 29 12.20 0.59 26.11
C ASP A 29 12.84 1.40 24.96
N ASN A 30 12.02 2.05 24.14
CA ASN A 30 12.51 2.95 23.09
C ASN A 30 13.27 4.14 23.68
N ALA A 31 12.76 4.75 24.76
CA ALA A 31 13.45 5.84 25.44
C ALA A 31 14.81 5.41 26.02
N LYS A 32 14.90 4.22 26.64
CA LYS A 32 16.17 3.69 27.15
C LYS A 32 17.19 3.44 26.05
N ARG A 33 16.73 3.04 24.87
CA ARG A 33 17.57 2.74 23.71
C ARG A 33 17.84 3.97 22.81
N GLY A 34 17.20 5.11 23.07
CA GLY A 34 17.28 6.28 22.20
C GLY A 34 16.57 6.11 20.85
N ASN A 35 15.63 5.16 20.74
CA ASN A 35 14.92 4.87 19.49
C ASN A 35 13.67 5.75 19.35
N VAL A 36 13.35 6.08 18.10
CA VAL A 36 12.11 6.75 17.69
C VAL A 36 11.40 5.90 16.64
N ILE A 37 10.13 5.59 16.86
CA ILE A 37 9.29 4.83 15.92
C ILE A 37 8.29 5.77 15.27
N LEU A 38 8.26 5.78 13.93
CA LEU A 38 7.49 6.73 13.13
C LEU A 38 6.53 6.00 12.19
N GLY A 39 5.25 6.34 12.22
CA GLY A 39 4.24 5.85 11.29
C GLY A 39 3.94 6.84 10.17
N LYS A 40 4.13 6.45 8.91
CA LYS A 40 3.76 7.21 7.72
C LYS A 40 2.30 6.93 7.38
N LEU A 41 1.41 7.91 7.61
CA LEU A 41 -0.05 7.74 7.58
C LEU A 41 -0.61 7.76 6.14
N GLU A 42 -0.36 6.71 5.37
CA GLU A 42 -0.84 6.59 3.98
C GLU A 42 -2.36 6.42 3.86
N GLY A 43 -3.04 6.08 4.95
CA GLY A 43 -4.50 6.12 5.06
C GLY A 43 -5.10 7.53 4.91
N ASN A 44 -4.29 8.59 4.97
CA ASN A 44 -4.72 9.97 4.77
C ASN A 44 -4.81 10.38 3.29
N ASN A 45 -4.40 9.53 2.36
CA ASN A 45 -4.69 9.75 0.95
C ASN A 45 -6.20 9.74 0.69
N PRO A 46 -6.70 10.42 -0.37
CA PRO A 46 -8.15 10.59 -0.62
C PRO A 46 -8.98 9.31 -0.70
N ALA A 47 -8.49 8.27 -1.39
CA ALA A 47 -9.13 6.96 -1.39
C ALA A 47 -8.75 6.10 -0.17
N GLY A 48 -7.94 6.62 0.74
CA GLY A 48 -7.67 6.09 2.07
C GLY A 48 -6.59 5.02 2.13
N SER A 49 -5.64 4.98 1.20
CA SER A 49 -4.53 4.03 1.27
C SER A 49 -3.26 4.45 0.51
N VAL A 50 -2.19 3.73 0.76
CA VAL A 50 -0.92 3.83 0.02
C VAL A 50 -1.09 3.57 -1.49
N LYS A 51 -2.16 2.92 -1.91
CA LYS A 51 -2.42 2.56 -3.31
C LYS A 51 -2.92 3.73 -4.16
N ASP A 52 -3.32 4.83 -3.54
CA ASP A 52 -3.73 6.04 -4.25
C ASP A 52 -2.60 6.58 -5.13
N ARG A 53 -1.36 6.53 -4.61
CA ARG A 53 -0.16 6.98 -5.33
C ARG A 53 0.10 6.14 -6.60
N PRO A 54 0.29 4.81 -6.54
CA PRO A 54 0.53 4.03 -7.75
C PRO A 54 -0.65 3.98 -8.70
N ALA A 55 -1.90 4.00 -8.22
CA ALA A 55 -3.07 4.00 -9.08
C ALA A 55 -3.11 5.25 -9.98
N LEU A 56 -2.93 6.43 -9.41
CA LEU A 56 -2.87 7.67 -10.20
C LEU A 56 -1.65 7.67 -11.12
N SER A 57 -0.48 7.27 -10.63
CA SER A 57 0.77 7.22 -11.41
C SER A 57 0.65 6.31 -12.64
N MET A 58 0.14 5.09 -12.47
CA MET A 58 -0.02 4.14 -13.58
C MET A 58 -0.95 4.67 -14.67
N ILE A 59 -2.09 5.27 -14.29
CA ILE A 59 -3.04 5.85 -15.25
C ILE A 59 -2.43 7.06 -15.95
N GLN A 60 -1.90 8.01 -15.17
CA GLN A 60 -1.35 9.26 -15.72
C GLN A 60 -0.19 9.00 -16.69
N ARG A 61 0.74 8.13 -16.31
CA ARG A 61 1.90 7.82 -17.16
C ARG A 61 1.55 6.99 -18.38
N ALA A 62 0.59 6.06 -18.26
CA ALA A 62 0.07 5.36 -19.43
C ALA A 62 -0.60 6.35 -20.43
N GLN A 63 -1.33 7.34 -19.91
CA GLN A 63 -1.90 8.40 -20.74
C GLN A 63 -0.82 9.27 -21.38
N GLU A 64 0.22 9.68 -20.65
CA GLU A 64 1.35 10.47 -21.14
C GLU A 64 2.12 9.74 -22.25
N ARG A 65 2.26 8.43 -22.18
CA ARG A 65 2.86 7.59 -23.23
C ARG A 65 1.95 7.35 -24.43
N GLY A 66 0.66 7.69 -24.32
CA GLY A 66 -0.33 7.41 -25.36
C GLY A 66 -0.82 5.96 -25.38
N ASP A 67 -0.54 5.18 -24.31
CA ASP A 67 -1.01 3.79 -24.16
C ASP A 67 -2.51 3.73 -23.96
N ILE A 68 -3.09 4.74 -23.32
CA ILE A 68 -4.52 4.91 -23.04
C ILE A 68 -4.93 6.36 -23.22
N LYS A 69 -6.23 6.60 -23.43
CA LYS A 69 -6.82 7.95 -23.54
C LYS A 69 -8.13 8.03 -22.74
N PRO A 70 -8.54 9.21 -22.26
CA PRO A 70 -9.82 9.40 -21.59
C PRO A 70 -10.97 8.77 -22.37
N GLY A 71 -11.87 8.07 -21.68
CA GLY A 71 -12.95 7.28 -22.27
C GLY A 71 -12.63 5.81 -22.51
N ASP A 72 -11.36 5.41 -22.51
CA ASP A 72 -10.99 4.00 -22.61
C ASP A 72 -11.44 3.22 -21.36
N THR A 73 -11.57 1.91 -21.52
CA THR A 73 -11.89 0.99 -20.42
C THR A 73 -10.60 0.42 -19.83
N LEU A 74 -10.41 0.60 -18.54
CA LEU A 74 -9.35 -0.03 -17.75
C LEU A 74 -9.91 -1.25 -17.02
N ILE A 75 -9.11 -2.32 -16.96
CA ILE A 75 -9.47 -3.59 -16.31
C ILE A 75 -8.40 -3.92 -15.29
N GLU A 76 -8.80 -4.35 -14.09
CA GLU A 76 -7.85 -4.87 -13.10
C GLU A 76 -8.49 -5.97 -12.25
N ALA A 77 -7.72 -7.03 -11.99
CA ALA A 77 -8.11 -8.08 -11.05
C ALA A 77 -7.60 -7.72 -9.66
N THR A 78 -8.49 -7.24 -8.79
CA THR A 78 -8.11 -6.84 -7.43
C THR A 78 -9.33 -6.71 -6.52
N SER A 79 -9.21 -7.18 -5.30
CA SER A 79 -10.25 -7.11 -4.27
C SER A 79 -9.92 -6.15 -3.12
N GLY A 80 -8.80 -5.44 -3.23
CA GLY A 80 -8.26 -4.63 -2.13
C GLY A 80 -8.20 -3.13 -2.41
N ASN A 81 -7.30 -2.48 -1.70
CA ASN A 81 -7.07 -1.04 -1.79
C ASN A 81 -6.72 -0.55 -3.19
N THR A 82 -6.07 -1.39 -3.99
CA THR A 82 -5.75 -1.06 -5.40
C THR A 82 -7.01 -0.83 -6.20
N GLY A 83 -8.04 -1.67 -6.05
CA GLY A 83 -9.32 -1.50 -6.75
C GLY A 83 -10.02 -0.19 -6.39
N ILE A 84 -10.03 0.17 -5.10
CA ILE A 84 -10.60 1.44 -4.64
C ILE A 84 -9.82 2.62 -5.23
N ALA A 85 -8.50 2.58 -5.17
CA ALA A 85 -7.63 3.64 -5.67
C ALA A 85 -7.71 3.80 -7.20
N LEU A 86 -7.77 2.69 -7.94
CA LEU A 86 -7.96 2.70 -9.41
C LEU A 86 -9.34 3.24 -9.78
N ALA A 87 -10.40 2.87 -9.05
CA ALA A 87 -11.73 3.42 -9.28
C ALA A 87 -11.75 4.95 -9.10
N MET A 88 -11.15 5.46 -8.03
CA MET A 88 -11.00 6.91 -7.80
C MET A 88 -10.19 7.57 -8.91
N ALA A 89 -9.00 7.05 -9.22
CA ALA A 89 -8.12 7.64 -10.23
C ALA A 89 -8.74 7.62 -11.65
N ALA A 90 -9.46 6.55 -12.00
CA ALA A 90 -10.21 6.45 -13.24
C ALA A 90 -11.33 7.50 -13.31
N ALA A 91 -12.08 7.70 -12.21
CA ALA A 91 -13.11 8.74 -12.14
C ALA A 91 -12.53 10.14 -12.35
N ILE A 92 -11.39 10.45 -11.71
CA ILE A 92 -10.69 11.74 -11.84
C ILE A 92 -10.24 11.97 -13.29
N LYS A 93 -9.72 10.93 -13.95
CA LYS A 93 -9.08 11.02 -15.28
C LYS A 93 -10.05 10.74 -16.44
N GLY A 94 -11.31 10.42 -16.16
CA GLY A 94 -12.34 10.18 -17.18
C GLY A 94 -12.21 8.83 -17.89
N TYR A 95 -11.80 7.79 -17.18
CA TYR A 95 -11.75 6.41 -17.66
C TYR A 95 -12.92 5.59 -17.13
N ARG A 96 -13.31 4.56 -17.89
CA ARG A 96 -14.20 3.52 -17.37
C ARG A 96 -13.35 2.49 -16.62
N MET A 97 -13.73 2.13 -15.40
CA MET A 97 -13.01 1.16 -14.59
C MET A 97 -13.83 -0.11 -14.40
N VAL A 98 -13.28 -1.24 -14.79
CA VAL A 98 -13.84 -2.59 -14.57
C VAL A 98 -12.92 -3.33 -13.61
N LEU A 99 -13.46 -3.71 -12.45
CA LEU A 99 -12.73 -4.44 -11.40
C LEU A 99 -13.28 -5.86 -11.29
N ILE A 100 -12.38 -6.84 -11.34
CA ILE A 100 -12.73 -8.26 -11.30
C ILE A 100 -12.23 -8.87 -10.00
N MET A 101 -13.11 -9.53 -9.26
CA MET A 101 -12.79 -10.07 -7.95
C MET A 101 -13.73 -11.19 -7.51
N PRO A 102 -13.29 -12.07 -6.58
CA PRO A 102 -14.17 -13.06 -5.99
C PRO A 102 -15.35 -12.41 -5.23
N GLU A 103 -16.49 -13.09 -5.21
CA GLU A 103 -17.74 -12.61 -4.61
C GLU A 103 -17.73 -12.46 -3.09
N ASP A 104 -16.74 -13.03 -2.39
CA ASP A 104 -16.57 -12.95 -0.94
C ASP A 104 -15.83 -11.68 -0.44
N LEU A 105 -15.81 -10.66 -1.28
CA LEU A 105 -15.29 -9.34 -0.95
C LEU A 105 -16.09 -8.69 0.20
N SER A 106 -15.41 -7.92 1.05
CA SER A 106 -16.09 -7.11 2.07
C SER A 106 -17.03 -6.09 1.42
N ILE A 107 -18.21 -5.92 2.03
CA ILE A 107 -19.26 -5.04 1.51
C ILE A 107 -18.78 -3.59 1.38
N GLU A 108 -17.98 -3.11 2.34
CA GLU A 108 -17.46 -1.75 2.38
C GLU A 108 -16.58 -1.45 1.16
N ARG A 109 -15.75 -2.41 0.77
CA ARG A 109 -14.87 -2.27 -0.41
C ARG A 109 -15.68 -2.24 -1.70
N ALA A 110 -16.64 -3.16 -1.84
CA ALA A 110 -17.50 -3.20 -3.02
C ALA A 110 -18.32 -1.90 -3.17
N GLN A 111 -18.87 -1.40 -2.07
CA GLN A 111 -19.63 -0.15 -2.06
C GLN A 111 -18.75 1.06 -2.40
N THR A 112 -17.53 1.12 -1.86
CA THR A 112 -16.61 2.22 -2.14
C THR A 112 -16.19 2.24 -3.62
N MET A 113 -15.84 1.09 -4.20
CA MET A 113 -15.51 0.97 -5.63
C MET A 113 -16.68 1.42 -6.53
N LYS A 114 -17.90 0.98 -6.22
CA LYS A 114 -19.11 1.40 -6.93
C LYS A 114 -19.41 2.89 -6.76
N ALA A 115 -19.19 3.46 -5.58
CA ALA A 115 -19.38 4.89 -5.34
C ALA A 115 -18.45 5.76 -6.20
N PHE A 116 -17.24 5.28 -6.53
CA PHE A 116 -16.34 5.90 -7.50
C PHE A 116 -16.71 5.60 -8.97
N GLY A 117 -17.80 4.86 -9.22
CA GLY A 117 -18.29 4.58 -10.56
C GLY A 117 -17.68 3.35 -11.24
N ALA A 118 -16.92 2.51 -10.51
CA ALA A 118 -16.38 1.29 -11.09
C ALA A 118 -17.47 0.22 -11.32
N GLU A 119 -17.35 -0.49 -12.44
CA GLU A 119 -18.10 -1.71 -12.72
C GLU A 119 -17.41 -2.88 -12.02
N LEU A 120 -18.17 -3.70 -11.29
CA LEU A 120 -17.64 -4.88 -10.61
C LEU A 120 -18.10 -6.16 -11.31
N ILE A 121 -17.16 -7.00 -11.70
CA ILE A 121 -17.40 -8.36 -12.15
C ILE A 121 -17.02 -9.32 -11.02
N LEU A 122 -18.03 -9.93 -10.42
CA LEU A 122 -17.83 -10.88 -9.34
C LEU A 122 -17.63 -12.29 -9.93
N THR A 123 -16.57 -12.96 -9.48
CA THR A 123 -16.24 -14.33 -9.88
C THR A 123 -16.55 -15.30 -8.74
N PRO A 124 -16.78 -16.58 -9.04
CA PRO A 124 -17.02 -17.57 -7.99
C PRO A 124 -15.87 -17.59 -6.97
N LYS A 125 -16.22 -17.65 -5.68
CA LYS A 125 -15.25 -17.72 -4.56
C LYS A 125 -14.24 -18.86 -4.74
N SER A 126 -14.70 -20.00 -5.27
CA SER A 126 -13.85 -21.17 -5.50
C SER A 126 -12.71 -20.94 -6.49
N GLY A 127 -12.85 -19.95 -7.39
CA GLY A 127 -11.81 -19.61 -8.36
C GLY A 127 -10.72 -18.70 -7.82
N GLY A 128 -10.95 -18.05 -6.66
CA GLY A 128 -10.00 -17.14 -6.04
C GLY A 128 -9.60 -15.96 -6.92
N MET A 129 -8.51 -15.31 -6.54
CA MET A 129 -7.94 -14.19 -7.31
C MET A 129 -7.29 -14.65 -8.62
N GLU A 130 -6.87 -15.91 -8.72
CA GLU A 130 -6.27 -16.50 -9.91
C GLU A 130 -7.29 -16.50 -11.06
N TYR A 131 -8.50 -16.98 -10.81
CA TYR A 131 -9.57 -16.95 -11.82
C TYR A 131 -9.95 -15.51 -12.23
N ALA A 132 -9.99 -14.59 -11.27
CA ALA A 132 -10.27 -13.18 -11.56
C ALA A 132 -9.18 -12.59 -12.49
N ARG A 133 -7.92 -12.94 -12.27
CA ARG A 133 -6.79 -12.52 -13.09
C ARG A 133 -6.86 -13.10 -14.51
N ASP A 134 -7.09 -14.40 -14.63
CA ASP A 134 -7.26 -15.07 -15.93
C ASP A 134 -8.41 -14.46 -16.74
N LEU A 135 -9.50 -14.06 -16.07
CA LEU A 135 -10.63 -13.38 -16.70
C LEU A 135 -10.23 -11.99 -17.19
N ALA A 136 -9.48 -11.21 -16.39
CA ALA A 136 -8.97 -9.91 -16.78
C ALA A 136 -8.06 -10.01 -18.01
N GLU A 137 -7.15 -10.97 -18.04
CA GLU A 137 -6.24 -11.22 -19.16
C GLU A 137 -7.01 -11.60 -20.44
N ARG A 138 -8.02 -12.47 -20.33
CA ARG A 138 -8.91 -12.79 -21.47
C ARG A 138 -9.66 -11.58 -21.99
N MET A 139 -10.23 -10.77 -21.09
CA MET A 139 -10.95 -9.56 -21.48
C MET A 139 -10.03 -8.57 -22.21
N GLN A 140 -8.80 -8.43 -21.76
CA GLN A 140 -7.80 -7.63 -22.47
C GLN A 140 -7.48 -8.22 -23.85
N ALA A 141 -7.25 -9.52 -23.97
CA ALA A 141 -6.98 -10.19 -25.23
C ALA A 141 -8.14 -10.06 -26.24
N GLU A 142 -9.38 -10.00 -25.74
CA GLU A 142 -10.60 -9.75 -26.52
C GLU A 142 -10.83 -8.25 -26.85
N GLY A 143 -9.92 -7.37 -26.47
CA GLY A 143 -10.02 -5.92 -26.72
C GLY A 143 -11.08 -5.18 -25.90
N LYS A 144 -11.55 -5.77 -24.77
CA LYS A 144 -12.59 -5.18 -23.91
C LYS A 144 -12.07 -4.08 -22.99
N GLY A 145 -10.76 -3.91 -22.89
CA GLY A 145 -10.11 -2.89 -22.10
C GLY A 145 -8.62 -3.15 -21.91
N ARG A 146 -7.94 -2.31 -21.15
CA ARG A 146 -6.49 -2.37 -20.88
C ARG A 146 -6.23 -2.66 -19.41
N MET A 147 -5.38 -3.63 -19.12
CA MET A 147 -4.84 -3.87 -17.78
C MET A 147 -3.61 -3.00 -17.53
N LEU A 148 -3.50 -2.46 -16.32
CA LEU A 148 -2.33 -1.70 -15.88
C LEU A 148 -1.27 -2.57 -15.23
N ASP A 149 -1.65 -3.73 -14.70
CA ASP A 149 -0.79 -4.75 -14.07
C ASP A 149 0.10 -4.21 -12.95
N GLN A 150 -0.49 -4.00 -11.78
CA GLN A 150 0.22 -3.45 -10.60
C GLN A 150 1.46 -4.25 -10.16
N PHE A 151 1.62 -5.51 -10.59
CA PHE A 151 2.73 -6.40 -10.21
C PHE A 151 3.91 -6.34 -11.18
N ALA A 152 3.72 -5.77 -12.37
CA ALA A 152 4.74 -5.66 -13.40
C ALA A 152 4.95 -4.22 -13.90
N ASN A 153 4.13 -3.28 -13.49
CA ASN A 153 4.16 -1.90 -13.94
C ASN A 153 5.17 -1.07 -13.14
N GLU A 154 6.25 -0.62 -13.79
CA GLU A 154 7.30 0.19 -13.17
C GLU A 154 6.82 1.56 -12.67
N ASP A 155 5.68 2.06 -13.13
CA ASP A 155 5.08 3.30 -12.62
C ASP A 155 4.58 3.17 -11.17
N ASN A 156 4.42 1.92 -10.68
CA ASN A 156 4.09 1.63 -9.29
C ASN A 156 5.28 1.93 -8.35
N PRO A 157 6.46 1.31 -8.45
CA PRO A 157 7.58 1.66 -7.58
C PRO A 157 8.11 3.07 -7.87
N ARG A 158 7.99 3.55 -9.10
CA ARG A 158 8.47 4.86 -9.50
C ARG A 158 7.84 6.00 -8.71
N ILE A 159 6.53 5.99 -8.48
CA ILE A 159 5.88 7.04 -7.69
C ILE A 159 6.35 7.04 -6.23
N HIS A 160 6.68 5.88 -5.68
CA HIS A 160 7.22 5.80 -4.33
C HIS A 160 8.68 6.30 -4.26
N TYR A 161 9.46 6.07 -5.31
CA TYR A 161 10.78 6.67 -5.45
C TYR A 161 10.71 8.20 -5.56
N GLU A 162 9.76 8.72 -6.34
CA GLU A 162 9.61 10.15 -6.62
C GLU A 162 8.92 10.92 -5.48
N THR A 163 8.13 10.26 -4.63
CA THR A 163 7.32 10.95 -3.60
C THR A 163 7.49 10.38 -2.20
N THR A 164 7.13 9.14 -1.94
CA THR A 164 7.13 8.54 -0.59
C THR A 164 8.53 8.51 0.03
N GLY A 165 9.54 8.14 -0.75
CA GLY A 165 10.94 8.15 -0.31
C GLY A 165 11.44 9.54 0.06
N PRO A 166 11.31 10.56 -0.82
CA PRO A 166 11.62 11.95 -0.51
C PRO A 166 10.89 12.49 0.71
N GLU A 167 9.58 12.24 0.84
CA GLU A 167 8.80 12.66 1.99
C GLU A 167 9.34 12.08 3.30
N LEU A 168 9.66 10.78 3.34
CA LEU A 168 10.27 10.13 4.52
C LEU A 168 11.62 10.76 4.86
N TRP A 169 12.46 11.00 3.86
CA TRP A 169 13.77 11.62 4.07
C TRP A 169 13.66 13.02 4.65
N GLU A 170 12.81 13.87 4.07
CA GLU A 170 12.59 15.25 4.50
C GLU A 170 11.96 15.31 5.89
N GLN A 171 10.90 14.53 6.13
CA GLN A 171 10.17 14.50 7.41
C GLN A 171 11.02 13.98 8.57
N THR A 172 11.99 13.11 8.29
CA THR A 172 12.99 12.66 9.27
C THR A 172 14.24 13.55 9.33
N GLN A 173 14.32 14.58 8.49
CA GLN A 173 15.51 15.43 8.34
C GLN A 173 16.78 14.61 8.05
N GLY A 174 16.63 13.56 7.23
CA GLY A 174 17.71 12.65 6.88
C GLY A 174 18.16 11.72 8.02
N ARG A 175 17.47 11.68 9.16
CA ARG A 175 17.84 10.86 10.32
C ARG A 175 17.28 9.44 10.30
N ILE A 176 16.49 9.07 9.31
CA ILE A 176 15.96 7.72 9.17
C ILE A 176 17.10 6.69 9.08
N THR A 177 17.05 5.66 9.92
CA THR A 177 18.03 4.57 9.94
C THR A 177 17.45 3.23 9.47
N HIS A 178 16.14 3.03 9.68
CA HIS A 178 15.44 1.80 9.32
C HIS A 178 14.10 2.15 8.68
N PHE A 179 13.78 1.44 7.60
CA PHE A 179 12.50 1.54 6.91
C PHE A 179 11.81 0.18 6.88
N VAL A 180 10.58 0.10 7.38
CA VAL A 180 9.77 -1.12 7.42
C VAL A 180 8.56 -0.98 6.51
N SER A 181 8.36 -1.93 5.61
CA SER A 181 7.21 -1.95 4.70
C SER A 181 6.55 -3.31 4.64
N ALA A 182 5.24 -3.35 4.80
CA ALA A 182 4.43 -4.52 4.49
C ALA A 182 4.47 -4.83 2.99
N MET A 183 4.72 -6.09 2.62
CA MET A 183 4.98 -6.50 1.23
C MET A 183 3.73 -7.09 0.57
N GLY A 184 3.02 -6.28 -0.20
CA GLY A 184 1.95 -6.71 -1.12
C GLY A 184 2.47 -6.82 -2.55
N THR A 185 2.25 -5.77 -3.37
CA THR A 185 2.81 -5.68 -4.74
C THR A 185 4.32 -5.48 -4.76
N THR A 186 4.91 -5.14 -3.63
CA THR A 186 6.31 -4.73 -3.44
C THR A 186 6.67 -3.32 -3.96
N GLY A 187 5.76 -2.62 -4.62
CA GLY A 187 6.03 -1.30 -5.20
C GLY A 187 6.54 -0.28 -4.19
N THR A 188 5.94 -0.23 -2.98
CA THR A 188 6.34 0.72 -1.94
C THR A 188 7.76 0.44 -1.46
N ILE A 189 8.06 -0.80 -1.07
CA ILE A 189 9.40 -1.15 -0.58
C ILE A 189 10.45 -0.96 -1.66
N THR A 190 10.17 -1.33 -2.91
CA THR A 190 11.09 -1.16 -4.04
C THR A 190 11.38 0.31 -4.33
N GLY A 191 10.35 1.15 -4.44
CA GLY A 191 10.56 2.56 -4.76
C GLY A 191 11.23 3.34 -3.62
N VAL A 192 10.77 3.14 -2.39
CA VAL A 192 11.35 3.82 -1.21
C VAL A 192 12.77 3.36 -0.95
N SER A 193 13.06 2.04 -1.06
CA SER A 193 14.42 1.53 -0.84
C SER A 193 15.42 2.07 -1.85
N ARG A 194 15.08 2.13 -3.13
CA ARG A 194 15.91 2.75 -4.17
C ARG A 194 16.30 4.18 -3.76
N PHE A 195 15.33 5.00 -3.39
CA PHE A 195 15.59 6.38 -2.99
C PHE A 195 16.43 6.48 -1.71
N LEU A 196 16.05 5.75 -0.65
CA LEU A 196 16.75 5.83 0.63
C LEU A 196 18.18 5.31 0.55
N LYS A 197 18.44 4.21 -0.18
CA LYS A 197 19.78 3.66 -0.40
C LYS A 197 20.69 4.62 -1.20
N GLU A 198 20.14 5.38 -2.13
CA GLU A 198 20.88 6.45 -2.84
C GLU A 198 21.27 7.59 -1.89
N LYS A 199 20.39 7.95 -0.93
CA LYS A 199 20.71 8.96 0.08
C LYS A 199 21.73 8.50 1.11
N ASN A 200 21.55 7.29 1.62
CA ASN A 200 22.45 6.68 2.58
C ASN A 200 22.37 5.15 2.50
N PRO A 201 23.39 4.47 1.94
CA PRO A 201 23.40 3.01 1.81
C PRO A 201 23.32 2.25 3.15
N ALA A 202 23.63 2.89 4.27
CA ALA A 202 23.56 2.28 5.60
C ALA A 202 22.12 2.15 6.14
N ILE A 203 21.12 2.83 5.54
CA ILE A 203 19.73 2.68 5.95
C ILE A 203 19.28 1.23 5.72
N ARG A 204 18.78 0.60 6.79
CA ARG A 204 18.29 -0.78 6.74
C ARG A 204 16.85 -0.81 6.21
N ILE A 205 16.60 -1.68 5.24
CA ILE A 205 15.30 -1.87 4.59
C ILE A 205 14.74 -3.23 5.01
N ILE A 206 13.61 -3.21 5.67
CA ILE A 206 12.97 -4.40 6.25
C ILE A 206 11.61 -4.64 5.60
N GLY A 207 11.45 -5.82 5.01
CA GLY A 207 10.18 -6.29 4.48
C GLY A 207 9.39 -7.07 5.54
N ALA A 208 8.15 -6.67 5.79
CA ALA A 208 7.22 -7.41 6.64
C ALA A 208 6.35 -8.34 5.79
N GLN A 209 6.39 -9.63 6.08
CA GLN A 209 5.62 -10.68 5.40
C GLN A 209 4.80 -11.50 6.41
N PRO A 210 3.67 -12.12 5.99
CA PRO A 210 2.95 -13.03 6.87
C PRO A 210 3.78 -14.27 7.16
N SER A 211 3.75 -14.74 8.40
CA SER A 211 4.30 -16.04 8.76
C SER A 211 3.51 -17.18 8.11
N GLU A 212 4.07 -18.38 8.11
CA GLU A 212 3.40 -19.54 7.51
C GLU A 212 2.03 -19.78 8.16
N GLY A 213 1.01 -20.03 7.32
CA GLY A 213 -0.37 -20.20 7.76
C GLY A 213 -1.13 -18.92 8.06
N SER A 214 -0.46 -17.76 8.17
CA SER A 214 -1.11 -16.46 8.44
C SER A 214 -1.70 -15.84 7.19
N ARG A 215 -2.91 -15.27 7.34
CA ARG A 215 -3.60 -14.53 6.27
C ARG A 215 -3.83 -13.09 6.71
N ILE A 216 -2.96 -12.19 6.26
CA ILE A 216 -3.05 -10.77 6.55
C ILE A 216 -3.47 -10.02 5.28
N PRO A 217 -4.64 -9.35 5.26
CA PRO A 217 -5.09 -8.62 4.08
C PRO A 217 -4.05 -7.59 3.63
N GLY A 218 -3.76 -7.57 2.31
CA GLY A 218 -2.85 -6.60 1.70
C GLY A 218 -1.38 -6.99 1.65
N ILE A 219 -0.98 -8.08 2.32
CA ILE A 219 0.39 -8.61 2.24
C ILE A 219 0.41 -10.10 1.88
N ARG A 220 1.50 -10.55 1.28
CA ARG A 220 1.70 -11.94 0.87
C ARG A 220 3.15 -12.37 1.06
N LYS A 221 3.32 -13.65 1.41
CA LYS A 221 4.57 -14.38 1.19
C LYS A 221 4.49 -14.96 -0.23
N TRP A 222 5.21 -14.36 -1.17
CA TRP A 222 5.17 -14.77 -2.56
C TRP A 222 6.01 -16.04 -2.79
N PRO A 223 5.46 -17.09 -3.42
CA PRO A 223 6.28 -18.13 -4.02
C PRO A 223 7.20 -17.55 -5.09
N GLN A 224 8.36 -18.15 -5.30
CA GLN A 224 9.38 -17.61 -6.22
C GLN A 224 8.85 -17.41 -7.64
N GLU A 225 8.00 -18.32 -8.13
CA GLU A 225 7.41 -18.27 -9.46
C GLU A 225 6.37 -17.16 -9.65
N TYR A 226 5.81 -16.63 -8.55
CA TYR A 226 4.79 -15.57 -8.57
C TYR A 226 5.32 -14.24 -8.02
N LEU A 227 6.62 -14.13 -7.80
CA LEU A 227 7.19 -12.87 -7.32
C LEU A 227 6.81 -11.71 -8.25
N PRO A 228 6.35 -10.57 -7.73
CA PRO A 228 6.10 -9.39 -8.56
C PRO A 228 7.33 -9.01 -9.37
N LYS A 229 7.16 -8.73 -10.67
CA LYS A 229 8.28 -8.38 -11.57
C LYS A 229 8.96 -7.08 -11.19
N ILE A 230 8.24 -6.20 -10.48
CA ILE A 230 8.77 -4.93 -9.97
C ILE A 230 9.56 -5.08 -8.66
N TYR A 231 9.65 -6.29 -8.09
CA TYR A 231 10.38 -6.51 -6.84
C TYR A 231 11.88 -6.48 -7.05
N ASP A 232 12.55 -5.63 -6.30
CA ASP A 232 14.00 -5.53 -6.26
C ASP A 232 14.53 -5.99 -4.90
N ALA A 233 14.95 -7.25 -4.84
CA ALA A 233 15.48 -7.85 -3.62
C ALA A 233 16.85 -7.28 -3.21
N SER A 234 17.60 -6.67 -4.13
CA SER A 234 18.96 -6.18 -3.87
C SER A 234 19.00 -5.04 -2.85
N ASN A 235 17.90 -4.31 -2.71
CA ASN A 235 17.76 -3.20 -1.76
C ASN A 235 17.05 -3.59 -0.47
N VAL A 236 16.65 -4.85 -0.27
CA VAL A 236 15.98 -5.32 0.95
C VAL A 236 16.99 -6.09 1.80
N ASP A 237 17.29 -5.55 2.98
CA ASP A 237 18.31 -6.10 3.86
C ASP A 237 17.81 -7.27 4.69
N GLU A 238 16.49 -7.29 5.01
CA GLU A 238 15.92 -8.29 5.91
C GLU A 238 14.42 -8.52 5.62
N LEU A 239 13.98 -9.77 5.79
CA LEU A 239 12.57 -10.14 5.78
C LEU A 239 12.18 -10.64 7.17
N VAL A 240 11.18 -10.01 7.77
CA VAL A 240 10.63 -10.38 9.08
C VAL A 240 9.20 -10.86 8.91
N TYR A 241 8.91 -11.99 9.56
CA TYR A 241 7.60 -12.64 9.45
C TYR A 241 6.74 -12.30 10.66
N VAL A 242 5.49 -11.92 10.41
CA VAL A 242 4.51 -11.55 11.44
C VAL A 242 3.31 -12.50 11.37
N SER A 243 2.85 -12.96 12.52
CA SER A 243 1.63 -13.78 12.60
C SER A 243 0.38 -12.92 12.43
N GLN A 244 -0.73 -13.55 12.03
CA GLN A 244 -2.02 -12.86 11.96
C GLN A 244 -2.42 -12.31 13.33
N ASP A 245 -2.26 -13.11 14.39
CA ASP A 245 -2.63 -12.74 15.75
C ASP A 245 -1.83 -11.53 16.25
N ASP A 246 -0.51 -11.50 16.02
CA ASP A 246 0.33 -10.37 16.38
C ASP A 246 -0.05 -9.09 15.61
N ALA A 247 -0.37 -9.21 14.32
CA ALA A 247 -0.80 -8.10 13.50
C ALA A 247 -2.17 -7.56 13.96
N GLU A 248 -3.12 -8.43 14.27
CA GLU A 248 -4.44 -8.05 14.76
C GLU A 248 -4.39 -7.44 16.16
N ASP A 249 -3.56 -7.99 17.06
CA ASP A 249 -3.36 -7.39 18.39
C ASP A 249 -2.72 -5.99 18.28
N MET A 250 -1.68 -5.86 17.47
CA MET A 250 -1.06 -4.57 17.23
C MET A 250 -2.03 -3.58 16.59
N CYS A 251 -2.96 -4.03 15.73
CA CYS A 251 -4.01 -3.22 15.14
C CYS A 251 -4.91 -2.59 16.22
N ARG A 252 -5.35 -3.39 17.19
CA ARG A 252 -6.13 -2.94 18.35
C ARG A 252 -5.33 -1.99 19.25
N ARG A 253 -4.05 -2.27 19.46
CA ARG A 253 -3.15 -1.44 20.27
C ARG A 253 -2.89 -0.08 19.63
N LEU A 254 -2.60 -0.01 18.32
CA LEU A 254 -2.44 1.25 17.61
C LEU A 254 -3.66 2.16 17.78
N ALA A 255 -4.88 1.59 17.68
CA ALA A 255 -6.09 2.36 17.88
C ALA A 255 -6.25 2.86 19.32
N ARG A 256 -6.06 1.99 20.32
CA ARG A 256 -6.33 2.30 21.74
C ARG A 256 -5.21 3.08 22.42
N GLU A 257 -3.95 2.82 22.08
CA GLU A 257 -2.80 3.42 22.74
C GLU A 257 -2.28 4.67 21.99
N GLU A 258 -2.33 4.68 20.66
CA GLU A 258 -1.78 5.78 19.84
C GLU A 258 -2.84 6.63 19.13
N GLY A 259 -4.11 6.21 19.14
CA GLY A 259 -5.17 6.88 18.38
C GLY A 259 -5.02 6.70 16.85
N ILE A 260 -4.20 5.74 16.42
CA ILE A 260 -3.97 5.43 15.00
C ILE A 260 -4.89 4.28 14.60
N PHE A 261 -5.98 4.62 13.93
CA PHE A 261 -6.94 3.63 13.43
C PHE A 261 -6.47 3.05 12.09
N ALA A 262 -5.58 2.07 12.17
CA ALA A 262 -4.88 1.47 11.03
C ALA A 262 -5.48 0.13 10.62
N GLY A 263 -5.20 -0.31 9.38
CA GLY A 263 -5.49 -1.66 8.93
C GLY A 263 -4.48 -2.70 9.38
N ILE A 264 -4.79 -3.98 9.17
CA ILE A 264 -4.04 -5.12 9.74
C ILE A 264 -2.61 -5.20 9.16
N SER A 265 -2.41 -4.94 7.86
CA SER A 265 -1.06 -4.94 7.27
C SER A 265 -0.15 -3.83 7.81
N ALA A 266 -0.74 -2.66 8.09
CA ALA A 266 -0.03 -1.54 8.73
C ALA A 266 0.41 -1.91 10.15
N ALA A 267 -0.47 -2.57 10.89
CA ALA A 267 -0.18 -3.07 12.22
C ALA A 267 0.89 -4.15 12.21
N GLY A 268 0.88 -5.05 11.23
CA GLY A 268 1.95 -6.01 11.02
C GLY A 268 3.31 -5.34 10.78
N ALA A 269 3.35 -4.26 9.98
CA ALA A 269 4.58 -3.47 9.79
C ALA A 269 5.01 -2.76 11.08
N CYS A 270 4.07 -2.27 11.89
CA CYS A 270 4.35 -1.69 13.20
C CYS A 270 4.95 -2.74 14.15
N TRP A 271 4.36 -3.94 14.21
CA TRP A 271 4.89 -5.03 15.02
C TRP A 271 6.33 -5.36 14.65
N VAL A 272 6.62 -5.47 13.34
CA VAL A 272 8.00 -5.68 12.85
C VAL A 272 8.91 -4.53 13.26
N ALA A 273 8.48 -3.27 13.12
CA ALA A 273 9.26 -2.11 13.56
C ALA A 273 9.60 -2.18 15.06
N MET A 274 8.66 -2.67 15.89
CA MET A 274 8.88 -2.88 17.31
C MET A 274 9.88 -4.02 17.60
N GLN A 275 9.87 -5.11 16.81
CA GLN A 275 10.89 -6.18 16.95
C GLN A 275 12.29 -5.67 16.60
N ILE A 276 12.41 -4.87 15.54
CA ILE A 276 13.70 -4.24 15.18
C ILE A 276 14.16 -3.28 16.28
N ALA A 277 13.26 -2.48 16.86
CA ALA A 277 13.59 -1.53 17.92
C ALA A 277 14.18 -2.19 19.17
N GLN A 278 13.85 -3.45 19.45
CA GLN A 278 14.43 -4.20 20.57
C GLN A 278 15.89 -4.62 20.33
N GLN A 279 16.35 -4.59 19.08
CA GLN A 279 17.67 -5.08 18.67
C GLN A 279 18.66 -3.95 18.38
N VAL A 280 18.18 -2.70 18.31
CA VAL A 280 19.00 -1.54 17.90
C VAL A 280 18.92 -0.42 18.93
N GLU A 281 19.85 0.53 18.84
CA GLU A 281 19.91 1.73 19.69
C GLU A 281 20.11 2.98 18.83
N ASN A 282 19.64 4.13 19.32
CA ASN A 282 19.73 5.43 18.66
C ASN A 282 19.17 5.43 17.24
N ALA A 283 18.13 4.62 17.00
CA ALA A 283 17.55 4.39 15.68
C ALA A 283 16.30 5.27 15.46
N THR A 284 16.16 5.76 14.23
CA THR A 284 14.93 6.36 13.71
C THR A 284 14.31 5.36 12.74
N ILE A 285 13.25 4.68 13.18
CA ILE A 285 12.59 3.59 12.46
C ILE A 285 11.27 4.10 11.93
N ALA A 286 11.08 4.13 10.61
CA ALA A 286 9.82 4.50 9.98
C ALA A 286 9.12 3.26 9.39
N PHE A 287 7.81 3.17 9.56
CA PHE A 287 6.97 2.15 8.94
C PHE A 287 5.78 2.77 8.20
N ILE A 288 5.24 2.05 7.22
CA ILE A 288 4.08 2.50 6.44
C ILE A 288 2.78 2.08 7.14
N VAL A 289 1.93 3.06 7.46
CA VAL A 289 0.53 2.83 7.85
C VAL A 289 -0.29 2.81 6.56
N CYS A 290 -0.41 1.62 5.96
CA CYS A 290 -0.86 1.43 4.58
C CYS A 290 -2.27 1.94 4.30
N ASP A 291 -3.19 1.77 5.25
CA ASP A 291 -4.61 2.12 5.13
C ASP A 291 -5.26 2.31 6.50
N ARG A 292 -6.58 2.50 6.50
CA ARG A 292 -7.38 2.78 7.69
C ARG A 292 -8.15 1.55 8.16
N GLY A 293 -8.43 1.51 9.46
CA GLY A 293 -9.16 0.43 10.15
C GLY A 293 -10.65 0.31 9.76
N ASP A 294 -11.26 1.40 9.26
CA ASP A 294 -12.66 1.42 8.82
C ASP A 294 -13.00 0.37 7.74
N ARG A 295 -12.00 -0.09 7.00
CA ARG A 295 -12.16 -1.15 5.97
C ARG A 295 -12.21 -2.58 6.51
N TYR A 296 -12.05 -2.73 7.83
CA TYR A 296 -11.92 -4.02 8.50
C TYR A 296 -12.94 -4.20 9.62
N LEU A 297 -13.94 -3.30 9.75
CA LEU A 297 -14.95 -3.37 10.81
C LEU A 297 -15.76 -4.67 10.73
N SER A 298 -16.11 -5.11 9.53
CA SER A 298 -16.84 -6.37 9.31
C SER A 298 -15.99 -7.64 9.49
N THR A 299 -14.66 -7.52 9.66
CA THR A 299 -13.77 -8.69 9.77
C THR A 299 -13.68 -9.26 11.19
N GLY A 300 -14.17 -8.52 12.19
CA GLY A 300 -14.10 -8.91 13.60
C GLY A 300 -12.75 -8.59 14.27
N VAL A 301 -11.80 -7.95 13.58
CA VAL A 301 -10.51 -7.56 14.18
C VAL A 301 -10.67 -6.52 15.29
N PHE A 302 -11.65 -5.65 15.19
CA PHE A 302 -12.03 -4.73 16.24
C PHE A 302 -13.23 -5.28 17.00
N PRO A 303 -13.24 -5.23 18.35
CA PRO A 303 -14.39 -5.67 19.12
C PRO A 303 -15.60 -4.78 18.82
N ALA A 304 -16.82 -5.41 18.82
CA ALA A 304 -18.08 -4.71 18.67
C ALA A 304 -18.43 -3.91 19.93
#